data_2f7e98068d648e7fafdafdac27e9365f
#
_entry.id   2f7e98068d648e7fafdafdac27e9365f
#
_cell.length_a   1.000
_cell.length_b   1.000
_cell.length_c   1.000
_cell.angle_alpha   90.00
_cell.angle_beta   90.00
_cell.angle_gamma   90.00
#
_symmetry.space_group_name_H-M   'P 1'
#
loop_
_entity.id
_entity.type
_entity.pdbx_description
1 polymer ?
#
loop_
_entity_poly.entity_id
_entity_poly.type
_entity_poly.pdbx_seq_one_letter_code
_entity_poly.pdbx_strand_id
1 'polypeptide(L)'
;MADEVVSHAFSHGFHPEHSERLAAYWAEALGGPTTFSAAYGDETSVVRIHSGNGPHEEMDRKAITCFDQALEDTGLAGDDRLHQVLHDYFTWSTTTAMSRYHRSPDDVPDGLEIPHWSWDGLAAGPALDASYRDGPAPGTRDKRTEHPDDPIHRKETR
;
A
#
# COMPACT_ATOMS: atom_id res chain seq x y z
N MET A 1 0.59 22.81 1.92
CA MET A 1 -0.31 22.87 0.73
C MET A 1 -0.73 21.44 0.44
N ALA A 2 -2.04 21.15 0.33
CA ALA A 2 -2.49 19.80 0.01
C ALA A 2 -2.08 19.44 -1.43
N ASP A 3 -1.50 18.24 -1.61
CA ASP A 3 -1.18 17.72 -2.95
C ASP A 3 -2.48 17.41 -3.70
N GLU A 4 -2.58 17.84 -4.97
CA GLU A 4 -3.81 17.70 -5.77
C GLU A 4 -4.19 16.24 -6.02
N VAL A 5 -3.19 15.35 -6.19
CA VAL A 5 -3.42 13.92 -6.45
C VAL A 5 -3.96 13.25 -5.19
N VAL A 6 -3.35 13.53 -4.02
CA VAL A 6 -3.83 13.00 -2.74
C VAL A 6 -5.21 13.57 -2.41
N SER A 7 -5.42 14.88 -2.64
CA SER A 7 -6.73 15.52 -2.42
C SER A 7 -7.84 14.93 -3.30
N HIS A 8 -7.51 14.47 -4.51
CA HIS A 8 -8.48 13.86 -5.42
C HIS A 8 -9.02 12.53 -4.86
N ALA A 9 -8.21 11.74 -4.19
CA ALA A 9 -8.64 10.50 -3.54
C ALA A 9 -9.75 10.75 -2.49
N PHE A 10 -9.83 11.97 -1.96
CA PHE A 10 -10.83 12.40 -0.97
C PHE A 10 -11.84 13.41 -1.53
N SER A 11 -11.99 13.49 -2.85
CA SER A 11 -12.89 14.45 -3.52
C SER A 11 -14.36 14.30 -3.14
N HIS A 12 -14.78 13.12 -2.68
CA HIS A 12 -16.13 12.84 -2.17
C HIS A 12 -16.29 13.14 -0.67
N GLY A 13 -15.27 13.70 -0.03
CA GLY A 13 -15.23 14.01 1.39
C GLY A 13 -14.83 12.81 2.25
N PHE A 14 -14.50 13.10 3.51
CA PHE A 14 -14.21 12.07 4.51
C PHE A 14 -15.50 11.64 5.21
N HIS A 15 -15.59 10.35 5.55
CA HIS A 15 -16.57 9.91 6.53
C HIS A 15 -16.38 10.72 7.83
N PRO A 16 -17.45 11.18 8.52
CA PRO A 16 -17.32 11.98 9.74
C PRO A 16 -16.38 11.39 10.80
N GLU A 17 -16.36 10.05 10.92
CA GLU A 17 -15.54 9.30 11.88
C GLU A 17 -14.20 8.83 11.27
N HIS A 18 -13.80 9.33 10.09
CA HIS A 18 -12.62 8.81 9.38
C HIS A 18 -11.36 8.87 10.25
N SER A 19 -11.12 10.01 10.88
CA SER A 19 -9.91 10.21 11.72
C SER A 19 -9.91 9.29 12.95
N GLU A 20 -11.08 9.06 13.56
CA GLU A 20 -11.21 8.18 14.72
C GLU A 20 -10.99 6.72 14.33
N ARG A 21 -11.58 6.28 13.21
CA ARG A 21 -11.41 4.93 12.67
C ARG A 21 -9.96 4.67 12.27
N LEU A 22 -9.33 5.63 11.58
CA LEU A 22 -7.92 5.52 11.20
C LEU A 22 -7.01 5.46 12.40
N ALA A 23 -7.23 6.31 13.41
CA ALA A 23 -6.46 6.29 14.65
C ALA A 23 -6.61 4.96 15.41
N ALA A 24 -7.83 4.42 15.49
CA ALA A 24 -8.08 3.12 16.11
C ALA A 24 -7.39 1.97 15.36
N TYR A 25 -7.46 1.99 14.02
CA TYR A 25 -6.78 0.99 13.18
C TYR A 25 -5.26 1.03 13.36
N TRP A 26 -4.65 2.21 13.28
CA TRP A 26 -3.21 2.33 13.46
C TRP A 26 -2.76 1.98 14.88
N ALA A 27 -3.55 2.39 15.90
CA ALA A 27 -3.24 2.00 17.27
C ALA A 27 -3.20 0.48 17.42
N GLU A 28 -4.16 -0.25 16.87
CA GLU A 28 -4.20 -1.70 16.88
C GLU A 28 -3.06 -2.32 16.08
N ALA A 29 -2.81 -1.83 14.86
CA ALA A 29 -1.70 -2.30 14.03
C ALA A 29 -0.33 -2.10 14.67
N LEU A 30 -0.16 -1.04 15.47
CA LEU A 30 1.08 -0.73 16.21
C LEU A 30 1.14 -1.37 17.61
N GLY A 31 0.27 -2.35 17.89
CA GLY A 31 0.30 -3.13 19.12
C GLY A 31 -0.49 -2.54 20.29
N GLY A 32 -1.35 -1.56 20.03
CA GLY A 32 -2.31 -1.01 20.98
C GLY A 32 -3.57 -1.87 21.16
N PRO A 33 -4.62 -1.32 21.76
CA PRO A 33 -5.86 -2.05 22.00
C PRO A 33 -6.59 -2.41 20.71
N THR A 34 -7.32 -3.54 20.72
CA THR A 34 -8.12 -4.06 19.59
C THR A 34 -9.44 -3.30 19.41
N THR A 35 -9.37 -1.98 19.42
CA THR A 35 -10.55 -1.11 19.35
C THR A 35 -11.17 -1.11 17.96
N PHE A 36 -10.33 -1.14 16.92
CA PHE A 36 -10.81 -1.13 15.55
C PHE A 36 -11.55 -2.42 15.21
N SER A 37 -10.92 -3.57 15.46
CA SER A 37 -11.54 -4.87 15.18
C SER A 37 -12.77 -5.17 16.04
N ALA A 38 -12.87 -4.57 17.22
CA ALA A 38 -14.02 -4.73 18.10
C ALA A 38 -15.23 -3.86 17.72
N ALA A 39 -15.02 -2.69 17.07
CA ALA A 39 -16.07 -1.68 16.91
C ALA A 39 -16.31 -1.22 15.47
N TYR A 40 -15.32 -1.29 14.57
CA TYR A 40 -15.41 -0.63 13.27
C TYR A 40 -15.34 -1.59 12.09
N GLY A 41 -14.64 -2.70 12.17
CA GLY A 41 -14.49 -3.65 11.08
C GLY A 41 -13.26 -4.54 11.22
N ASP A 42 -12.89 -5.19 10.13
CA ASP A 42 -11.76 -6.10 10.01
C ASP A 42 -10.79 -5.65 8.90
N GLU A 43 -9.66 -6.31 8.81
CA GLU A 43 -8.67 -6.04 7.76
C GLU A 43 -9.24 -6.28 6.37
N THR A 44 -10.09 -7.29 6.17
CA THR A 44 -10.76 -7.55 4.89
C THR A 44 -11.53 -6.33 4.41
N SER A 45 -12.28 -5.69 5.30
CA SER A 45 -13.07 -4.49 4.99
C SER A 45 -12.18 -3.31 4.63
N VAL A 46 -11.08 -3.12 5.36
CA VAL A 46 -10.11 -2.05 5.09
C VAL A 46 -9.44 -2.24 3.73
N VAL A 47 -8.96 -3.45 3.43
CA VAL A 47 -8.32 -3.74 2.15
C VAL A 47 -9.30 -3.61 0.98
N ARG A 48 -10.55 -4.04 1.14
CA ARG A 48 -11.59 -3.90 0.10
C ARG A 48 -11.86 -2.45 -0.27
N ILE A 49 -11.90 -1.53 0.68
CA ILE A 49 -12.11 -0.10 0.41
C ILE A 49 -10.99 0.48 -0.46
N HIS A 50 -9.77 -0.05 -0.33
CA HIS A 50 -8.59 0.40 -1.08
C HIS A 50 -8.37 -0.38 -2.38
N SER A 51 -9.21 -1.38 -2.69
CA SER A 51 -9.04 -2.28 -3.83
C SER A 51 -9.85 -1.81 -5.05
N GLY A 52 -9.50 -2.34 -6.24
CA GLY A 52 -10.23 -2.05 -7.48
C GLY A 52 -9.94 -0.70 -8.12
N ASN A 53 -8.96 0.04 -7.63
CA ASN A 53 -8.63 1.39 -8.10
C ASN A 53 -7.56 1.41 -9.20
N GLY A 54 -7.10 0.24 -9.65
CA GLY A 54 -5.97 0.10 -10.56
C GLY A 54 -4.62 0.42 -9.90
N PRO A 55 -3.52 0.33 -10.65
CA PRO A 55 -2.21 0.71 -10.16
C PRO A 55 -2.16 2.21 -9.87
N HIS A 56 -1.65 2.60 -8.69
CA HIS A 56 -1.62 4.00 -8.24
C HIS A 56 -0.28 4.40 -7.60
N GLU A 57 0.82 3.93 -8.17
CA GLU A 57 2.18 4.17 -7.67
C GLU A 57 2.53 5.65 -7.45
N GLU A 58 2.02 6.54 -8.31
CA GLU A 58 2.24 7.99 -8.13
C GLU A 58 1.50 8.52 -6.90
N MET A 59 0.27 8.08 -6.69
CA MET A 59 -0.52 8.45 -5.51
C MET A 59 0.14 7.93 -4.24
N ASP A 60 0.59 6.68 -4.24
CA ASP A 60 1.28 6.06 -3.11
C ASP A 60 2.53 6.85 -2.71
N ARG A 61 3.39 7.18 -3.67
CA ARG A 61 4.59 7.97 -3.44
C ARG A 61 4.27 9.36 -2.86
N LYS A 62 3.23 10.02 -3.36
CA LYS A 62 2.80 11.32 -2.85
C LYS A 62 2.19 11.22 -1.46
N ALA A 63 1.40 10.18 -1.19
CA ALA A 63 0.84 9.93 0.13
C ALA A 63 1.94 9.71 1.17
N ILE A 64 2.98 8.92 0.84
CA ILE A 64 4.14 8.72 1.72
C ILE A 64 4.86 10.05 1.99
N THR A 65 5.10 10.86 0.96
CA THR A 65 5.70 12.19 1.13
C THR A 65 4.86 13.11 2.04
N CYS A 66 3.53 13.11 1.88
CA CYS A 66 2.64 13.88 2.73
C CYS A 66 2.64 13.37 4.18
N PHE A 67 2.75 12.06 4.37
CA PHE A 67 2.84 11.46 5.69
C PHE A 67 4.13 11.85 6.41
N ASP A 68 5.28 11.76 5.74
CA ASP A 68 6.57 12.18 6.29
C ASP A 68 6.54 13.65 6.70
N GLN A 69 5.98 14.52 5.84
CA GLN A 69 5.81 15.92 6.18
C GLN A 69 4.90 16.12 7.42
N ALA A 70 3.84 15.31 7.55
CA ALA A 70 2.99 15.37 8.74
C ALA A 70 3.73 14.95 10.02
N LEU A 71 4.63 13.97 9.95
CA LEU A 71 5.48 13.58 11.07
C LEU A 71 6.41 14.73 11.49
N GLU A 72 6.99 15.44 10.53
CA GLU A 72 7.80 16.65 10.79
C GLU A 72 6.98 17.76 11.45
N ASP A 73 5.82 18.09 10.88
CA ASP A 73 4.93 19.16 11.34
C ASP A 73 4.41 18.92 12.77
N THR A 74 4.25 17.66 13.18
CA THR A 74 3.82 17.30 14.54
C THR A 74 4.96 17.19 15.55
N GLY A 75 6.21 17.30 15.09
CA GLY A 75 7.41 17.17 15.91
C GLY A 75 7.79 15.72 16.22
N LEU A 76 7.12 14.73 15.65
CA LEU A 76 7.45 13.30 15.81
C LEU A 76 8.76 12.93 15.12
N ALA A 77 9.21 13.71 14.16
CA ALA A 77 10.52 13.55 13.53
C ALA A 77 11.72 13.80 14.45
N GLY A 78 11.50 14.29 15.69
CA GLY A 78 12.57 14.47 16.68
C GLY A 78 13.12 13.17 17.28
N ASP A 79 12.45 12.03 17.06
CA ASP A 79 12.95 10.68 17.35
C ASP A 79 13.16 9.93 16.04
N ASP A 80 14.40 9.84 15.60
CA ASP A 80 14.77 9.22 14.32
C ASP A 80 14.28 7.78 14.20
N ARG A 81 14.27 7.03 15.29
CA ARG A 81 13.81 5.64 15.28
C ARG A 81 12.28 5.55 15.15
N LEU A 82 11.56 6.37 15.88
CA LEU A 82 10.10 6.42 15.78
C LEU A 82 9.69 6.89 14.39
N HIS A 83 10.31 7.93 13.87
CA HIS A 83 10.07 8.42 12.50
C HIS A 83 10.27 7.31 11.48
N GLN A 84 11.41 6.59 11.53
CA GLN A 84 11.70 5.51 10.59
C GLN A 84 10.67 4.37 10.68
N VAL A 85 10.29 3.94 11.88
CA VAL A 85 9.29 2.88 12.08
C VAL A 85 7.93 3.26 11.50
N LEU A 86 7.49 4.50 11.71
CA LEU A 86 6.22 5.00 11.18
C LEU A 86 6.27 5.16 9.65
N HIS A 87 7.38 5.67 9.11
CA HIS A 87 7.62 5.74 7.68
C HIS A 87 7.56 4.35 7.02
N ASP A 88 8.28 3.38 7.59
CA ASP A 88 8.32 2.01 7.06
C ASP A 88 6.95 1.34 7.12
N TYR A 89 6.23 1.52 8.24
CA TYR A 89 4.85 1.03 8.37
C TYR A 89 3.93 1.63 7.31
N PHE A 90 3.93 2.95 7.16
CA PHE A 90 3.06 3.62 6.20
C PHE A 90 3.41 3.25 4.77
N THR A 91 4.70 3.19 4.44
CA THR A 91 5.19 2.75 3.13
C THR A 91 4.73 1.34 2.82
N TRP A 92 4.96 0.38 3.72
CA TRP A 92 4.54 -1.00 3.54
C TRP A 92 3.01 -1.11 3.43
N SER A 93 2.26 -0.48 4.32
CA SER A 93 0.81 -0.49 4.33
C SER A 93 0.24 0.02 3.00
N THR A 94 0.75 1.16 2.52
CA THR A 94 0.28 1.79 1.29
C THR A 94 0.66 0.98 0.05
N THR A 95 1.94 0.60 -0.09
CA THR A 95 2.45 -0.02 -1.33
C THR A 95 2.27 -1.52 -1.41
N THR A 96 2.07 -2.20 -0.28
CA THR A 96 2.00 -3.67 -0.21
C THR A 96 0.63 -4.14 0.22
N ALA A 97 0.12 -3.67 1.35
CA ALA A 97 -1.15 -4.17 1.88
C ALA A 97 -2.35 -3.64 1.08
N MET A 98 -2.45 -2.31 0.94
CA MET A 98 -3.61 -1.67 0.31
C MET A 98 -3.58 -1.72 -1.22
N SER A 99 -2.41 -1.81 -1.83
CA SER A 99 -2.24 -1.91 -3.29
C SER A 99 -2.32 -3.33 -3.83
N ARG A 100 -2.42 -4.34 -2.96
CA ARG A 100 -2.34 -5.75 -3.36
C ARG A 100 -3.43 -6.18 -4.33
N TYR A 101 -4.66 -5.75 -4.10
CA TYR A 101 -5.84 -6.15 -4.87
C TYR A 101 -6.34 -5.03 -5.78
N HIS A 102 -5.42 -4.42 -6.53
CA HIS A 102 -5.72 -3.27 -7.38
C HIS A 102 -6.75 -3.55 -8.49
N ARG A 103 -7.01 -4.81 -8.85
CA ARG A 103 -7.93 -5.19 -9.94
C ARG A 103 -9.38 -5.15 -9.50
N SER A 104 -9.69 -5.77 -8.36
CA SER A 104 -11.07 -5.88 -7.88
C SER A 104 -11.14 -6.05 -6.36
N PRO A 105 -12.11 -5.42 -5.68
CA PRO A 105 -12.43 -5.73 -4.29
C PRO A 105 -12.87 -7.19 -4.07
N ASP A 106 -13.39 -7.85 -5.13
CA ASP A 106 -13.82 -9.26 -5.05
C ASP A 106 -12.63 -10.22 -4.96
N ASP A 107 -11.42 -9.77 -5.31
CA ASP A 107 -10.21 -10.57 -5.18
C ASP A 107 -9.71 -10.62 -3.72
N VAL A 108 -10.25 -9.78 -2.83
CA VAL A 108 -9.82 -9.71 -1.43
C VAL A 108 -10.42 -10.88 -0.64
N PRO A 109 -9.59 -11.76 -0.05
CA PRO A 109 -10.09 -12.89 0.73
C PRO A 109 -10.81 -12.44 2.01
N ASP A 110 -11.73 -13.26 2.49
CA ASP A 110 -12.32 -13.10 3.80
C ASP A 110 -11.36 -13.50 4.92
N GLY A 111 -11.54 -12.91 6.09
CA GLY A 111 -10.83 -13.31 7.30
C GLY A 111 -9.39 -12.84 7.38
N LEU A 112 -9.05 -11.76 6.67
CA LEU A 112 -7.76 -11.10 6.88
C LEU A 112 -7.70 -10.54 8.31
N GLU A 113 -6.55 -10.71 8.95
CA GLU A 113 -6.26 -10.16 10.27
C GLU A 113 -5.47 -8.86 10.13
N ILE A 114 -5.70 -7.90 11.03
CA ILE A 114 -4.96 -6.65 11.05
C ILE A 114 -3.47 -6.97 11.27
N PRO A 115 -2.59 -6.52 10.36
CA PRO A 115 -1.16 -6.78 10.49
C PRO A 115 -0.58 -6.03 11.68
N HIS A 116 0.25 -6.68 12.47
CA HIS A 116 0.93 -6.05 13.59
C HIS A 116 2.34 -5.60 13.18
N TRP A 117 2.63 -4.34 13.46
CA TRP A 117 3.92 -3.73 13.19
C TRP A 117 4.65 -3.41 14.49
N SER A 118 5.90 -3.83 14.59
CA SER A 118 6.76 -3.62 15.75
C SER A 118 7.91 -2.67 15.43
N TRP A 119 8.77 -2.44 16.41
CA TRP A 119 10.01 -1.70 16.22
C TRP A 119 10.98 -2.35 15.21
N ASP A 120 10.81 -3.63 14.93
CA ASP A 120 11.64 -4.43 14.01
C ASP A 120 10.91 -4.72 12.69
N GLY A 121 9.78 -4.04 12.43
CA GLY A 121 8.97 -4.18 11.23
C GLY A 121 7.75 -5.07 11.42
N LEU A 122 7.25 -5.65 10.33
CA LEU A 122 6.07 -6.51 10.32
C LEU A 122 6.27 -7.72 11.23
N ALA A 123 5.42 -7.83 12.25
CA ALA A 123 5.46 -8.98 13.15
C ALA A 123 4.97 -10.24 12.40
N ALA A 124 5.68 -11.35 12.59
CA ALA A 124 5.29 -12.62 12.03
C ALA A 124 3.99 -13.11 12.68
N GLY A 125 2.88 -12.98 11.98
CA GLY A 125 1.59 -13.57 12.38
C GLY A 125 1.34 -14.87 11.63
N PRO A 126 0.56 -15.80 12.19
CA PRO A 126 0.29 -17.10 11.57
C PRO A 126 -0.41 -17.00 10.22
N ALA A 127 -1.14 -15.93 9.93
CA ALA A 127 -1.88 -15.75 8.69
C ALA A 127 -1.16 -14.89 7.64
N LEU A 128 -0.19 -14.05 8.03
CA LEU A 128 0.50 -13.12 7.14
C LEU A 128 1.60 -13.79 6.30
N ASP A 129 2.12 -14.93 6.75
CA ASP A 129 3.30 -15.55 6.16
C ASP A 129 3.07 -16.07 4.73
N ALA A 130 1.89 -16.57 4.41
CA ALA A 130 1.59 -17.11 3.09
C ALA A 130 1.02 -16.05 2.11
N SER A 131 0.22 -15.10 2.58
CA SER A 131 -0.47 -14.16 1.71
C SER A 131 0.30 -12.87 1.43
N TYR A 132 1.18 -12.43 2.35
CA TYR A 132 1.97 -11.21 2.18
C TYR A 132 3.39 -11.42 1.65
N ARG A 133 3.91 -12.68 1.67
CA ARG A 133 5.24 -13.00 1.12
C ARG A 133 5.28 -13.26 -0.38
N ASP A 134 4.17 -13.62 -1.00
CA ASP A 134 4.06 -13.90 -2.44
C ASP A 134 3.59 -12.70 -3.27
N GLY A 135 3.94 -11.48 -2.89
CA GLY A 135 3.86 -10.33 -3.79
C GLY A 135 4.79 -10.57 -4.99
N PRO A 136 4.40 -10.18 -6.23
CA PRO A 136 5.29 -10.33 -7.37
C PRO A 136 6.60 -9.61 -7.08
N ALA A 137 7.70 -10.36 -7.17
CA ALA A 137 9.04 -9.81 -7.02
C ALA A 137 9.19 -8.61 -7.98
N PRO A 138 9.84 -7.50 -7.55
CA PRO A 138 10.03 -6.34 -8.42
C PRO A 138 10.79 -6.79 -9.68
N GLY A 139 10.08 -6.74 -10.82
CA GLY A 139 10.56 -6.72 -12.17
C GLY A 139 11.84 -7.49 -12.50
N THR A 140 11.78 -8.78 -12.70
CA THR A 140 12.67 -9.43 -13.66
C THR A 140 12.25 -8.97 -15.06
N ARG A 141 12.94 -7.96 -15.55
CA ARG A 141 12.89 -7.52 -16.94
C ARG A 141 13.22 -8.71 -17.82
N ASP A 142 12.20 -9.27 -18.46
CA ASP A 142 12.35 -10.35 -19.43
C ASP A 142 13.19 -9.82 -20.62
N LYS A 143 14.47 -10.20 -20.60
CA LYS A 143 15.38 -10.05 -21.74
C LYS A 143 15.17 -11.27 -22.64
N ARG A 144 14.12 -11.32 -23.40
CA ARG A 144 14.01 -12.22 -24.54
C ARG A 144 12.94 -11.73 -25.51
N THR A 145 13.40 -10.99 -26.50
CA THR A 145 13.11 -11.19 -27.91
C THR A 145 14.04 -10.30 -28.73
N GLU A 146 15.29 -10.70 -28.78
CA GLU A 146 16.06 -10.44 -29.99
C GLU A 146 15.55 -11.44 -31.03
N HIS A 147 14.88 -10.94 -32.03
CA HIS A 147 14.52 -11.69 -33.22
C HIS A 147 15.67 -11.49 -34.21
N PRO A 148 16.40 -12.54 -34.62
CA PRO A 148 17.38 -12.44 -35.69
C PRO A 148 16.68 -12.67 -37.05
N ASP A 149 17.04 -11.80 -37.94
CA ASP A 149 17.10 -12.01 -39.39
C ASP A 149 15.84 -12.46 -40.15
N ASP A 150 15.27 -11.50 -40.88
CA ASP A 150 14.55 -11.80 -42.10
C ASP A 150 15.33 -11.24 -43.32
N PRO A 151 15.76 -12.10 -44.29
CA PRO A 151 16.62 -11.70 -45.39
C PRO A 151 15.79 -11.08 -46.54
N ILE A 152 16.32 -9.98 -46.99
CA ILE A 152 16.09 -9.23 -48.21
C ILE A 152 15.69 -10.10 -49.42
N HIS A 153 14.50 -9.88 -49.94
CA HIS A 153 14.21 -10.23 -51.34
C HIS A 153 14.34 -9.02 -52.25
N ARG A 154 15.52 -8.96 -52.84
CA ARG A 154 15.83 -8.20 -54.07
C ARG A 154 15.04 -8.85 -55.21
N LYS A 155 14.18 -8.11 -55.88
CA LYS A 155 13.80 -8.38 -57.28
C LYS A 155 13.97 -7.12 -58.10
N GLU A 156 15.04 -7.20 -58.89
CA GLU A 156 15.17 -6.46 -60.16
C GLU A 156 14.07 -6.92 -61.11
N THR A 157 13.51 -6.00 -61.89
CA THR A 157 13.38 -6.10 -63.35
C THR A 157 12.70 -4.86 -63.90
N ARG A 158 13.41 -4.27 -64.80
CA ARG A 158 13.14 -3.59 -66.08
C ARG A 158 12.22 -2.37 -66.01
#